data_4d721021165eb84db9a83f159c932c99
#
_entry.id   4d721021165eb84db9a83f159c932c99
#
_cell.length_a   1.000
_cell.length_b   1.000
_cell.length_c   1.000
_cell.angle_alpha   90.00
_cell.angle_beta   90.00
_cell.angle_gamma   90.00
#
_symmetry.space_group_name_H-M   'P 1'
#
loop_
_entity.id
_entity.type
_entity.pdbx_description
1 polymer ?
#
loop_
_entity_poly.entity_id
_entity_poly.type
_entity_poly.pdbx_seq_one_letter_code
_entity_poly.pdbx_strand_id
1 'polypeptide(L)'
;MFCTSGRSILSNSIVIFATLSSEPAIVLDRVSRLYGNFAALREVSLSLPAGASVVLLGENGAGKSTLLKIIAGLATPTYGTVSVFGGKPLEQRHRVATMSHATMLYDELTALENLRYFASLHADTALQALSPEQALRDVGLDPALPRRVGDYSQGMRQRASLARVLLTEPDLLLLDEPFSNLDRGSANSMVERLQKYLATPSAEGTRRTLLLTTHQPELARPLASLVLTLREGRIVDREELQLATHNS
;
A
#
# COMPACT_ATOMS: atom_id res chain seq x y z
N MET A 1 -0.47 -32.45 -63.22
CA MET A 1 0.70 -31.59 -63.10
C MET A 1 0.24 -30.22 -62.70
N PHE A 2 0.79 -29.68 -61.74
CA PHE A 2 0.68 -28.42 -61.00
C PHE A 2 0.05 -28.56 -59.62
N CYS A 3 0.98 -28.62 -58.70
CA CYS A 3 0.77 -28.52 -57.26
C CYS A 3 0.64 -27.04 -56.92
N THR A 4 -0.44 -26.64 -56.24
CA THR A 4 -0.58 -25.28 -55.65
C THR A 4 -0.58 -25.42 -54.15
N SER A 5 0.51 -24.98 -53.58
CA SER A 5 0.78 -24.82 -52.17
C SER A 5 -0.11 -23.75 -51.54
N GLY A 6 -0.99 -24.13 -50.62
CA GLY A 6 -1.72 -23.20 -49.74
C GLY A 6 -0.85 -22.76 -48.58
N ARG A 7 -0.44 -21.49 -48.57
CA ARG A 7 0.17 -20.85 -47.39
C ARG A 7 -0.88 -20.50 -46.39
N SER A 8 -0.88 -21.17 -45.26
CA SER A 8 -1.58 -20.78 -44.05
C SER A 8 -0.81 -19.63 -43.40
N ILE A 9 -1.43 -18.46 -43.31
CA ILE A 9 -0.93 -17.31 -42.58
C ILE A 9 -1.35 -17.50 -41.13
N LEU A 10 -0.45 -17.99 -40.28
CA LEU A 10 -0.61 -17.94 -38.84
C LEU A 10 -0.33 -16.51 -38.38
N SER A 11 -1.37 -15.81 -38.00
CA SER A 11 -1.32 -14.53 -37.32
C SER A 11 -0.68 -14.73 -35.93
N ASN A 12 0.59 -14.35 -35.80
CA ASN A 12 1.27 -14.25 -34.51
C ASN A 12 0.71 -13.04 -33.75
N SER A 13 -0.32 -13.26 -32.95
CA SER A 13 -0.69 -12.34 -31.89
C SER A 13 0.38 -12.43 -30.80
N ILE A 14 1.37 -11.55 -30.86
CA ILE A 14 2.33 -11.36 -29.76
C ILE A 14 1.55 -10.71 -28.63
N VAL A 15 1.16 -11.51 -27.64
CA VAL A 15 0.69 -11.02 -26.34
C VAL A 15 1.92 -10.44 -25.66
N ILE A 16 2.04 -9.11 -25.68
CA ILE A 16 3.04 -8.40 -24.90
C ILE A 16 2.61 -8.54 -23.43
N PHE A 17 3.11 -9.58 -22.75
CA PHE A 17 3.15 -9.58 -21.30
C PHE A 17 4.05 -8.41 -20.91
N ALA A 18 3.44 -7.35 -20.37
CA ALA A 18 4.18 -6.29 -19.69
C ALA A 18 5.04 -6.97 -18.63
N THR A 19 6.35 -7.02 -18.86
CA THR A 19 7.36 -7.56 -17.94
C THR A 19 7.20 -6.79 -16.63
N LEU A 20 6.66 -7.46 -15.60
CA LEU A 20 6.76 -7.00 -14.23
C LEU A 20 8.25 -6.77 -13.96
N SER A 21 8.63 -5.60 -13.48
CA SER A 21 9.97 -5.29 -13.04
C SER A 21 10.48 -6.47 -12.22
N SER A 22 11.63 -7.05 -12.58
CA SER A 22 12.14 -8.29 -11.99
C SER A 22 12.62 -8.11 -10.54
N GLU A 23 12.70 -6.88 -10.05
CA GLU A 23 13.16 -6.58 -8.70
C GLU A 23 12.00 -6.60 -7.68
N PRO A 24 12.19 -7.30 -6.54
CA PRO A 24 11.20 -7.33 -5.49
C PRO A 24 11.11 -5.97 -4.79
N ALA A 25 9.87 -5.49 -4.52
CA ALA A 25 9.65 -4.30 -3.71
C ALA A 25 9.98 -4.54 -2.25
N ILE A 26 9.74 -5.75 -1.74
CA ILE A 26 9.96 -6.13 -0.33
C ILE A 26 10.62 -7.50 -0.32
N VAL A 27 11.72 -7.64 0.44
CA VAL A 27 12.33 -8.94 0.75
C VAL A 27 12.56 -9.02 2.26
N LEU A 28 12.05 -10.07 2.86
CA LEU A 28 12.27 -10.44 4.25
C LEU A 28 12.97 -11.80 4.27
N ASP A 29 14.10 -11.91 4.98
CA ASP A 29 14.79 -13.18 5.19
C ASP A 29 14.86 -13.49 6.68
N ARG A 30 14.10 -14.48 7.11
CA ARG A 30 14.01 -15.00 8.49
C ARG A 30 13.86 -13.90 9.55
N VAL A 31 13.03 -12.91 9.25
CA VAL A 31 12.81 -11.76 10.12
C VAL A 31 12.10 -12.21 11.40
N SER A 32 12.73 -11.93 12.54
CA SER A 32 12.15 -12.11 13.87
C SER A 32 12.19 -10.80 14.65
N ARG A 33 11.14 -10.53 15.45
CA ARG A 33 11.08 -9.38 16.33
C ARG A 33 10.62 -9.79 17.72
N LEU A 34 11.46 -9.51 18.70
CA LEU A 34 11.19 -9.76 20.12
C LEU A 34 10.97 -8.44 20.87
N TYR A 35 10.01 -8.44 21.79
CA TYR A 35 9.78 -7.41 22.80
C TYR A 35 9.90 -8.08 24.17
N GLY A 36 11.07 -7.98 24.79
CA GLY A 36 11.40 -8.81 25.96
C GLY A 36 11.30 -10.30 25.60
N ASN A 37 10.48 -11.04 26.34
CA ASN A 37 10.24 -12.47 26.10
C ASN A 37 9.13 -12.77 25.08
N PHE A 38 8.45 -11.74 24.59
CA PHE A 38 7.37 -11.89 23.60
C PHE A 38 7.93 -11.80 22.19
N ALA A 39 7.74 -12.87 21.40
CA ALA A 39 8.12 -12.87 19.98
C ALA A 39 6.92 -12.44 19.13
N ALA A 40 6.95 -11.19 18.66
CA ALA A 40 5.92 -10.63 17.78
C ALA A 40 6.02 -11.13 16.34
N LEU A 41 7.23 -11.44 15.86
CA LEU A 41 7.48 -12.10 14.58
C LEU A 41 8.50 -13.21 14.77
N ARG A 42 8.33 -14.30 14.01
CA ARG A 42 9.11 -15.53 14.13
C ARG A 42 9.53 -16.05 12.75
N GLU A 43 10.75 -15.74 12.35
CA GLU A 43 11.39 -16.22 11.10
C GLU A 43 10.54 -15.98 9.84
N VAL A 44 9.94 -14.80 9.73
CA VAL A 44 9.15 -14.43 8.57
C VAL A 44 10.06 -14.27 7.36
N SER A 45 9.84 -15.08 6.31
CA SER A 45 10.49 -14.97 5.02
C SER A 45 9.43 -14.71 3.95
N LEU A 46 9.63 -13.65 3.16
CA LEU A 46 8.67 -13.18 2.17
C LEU A 46 9.39 -12.39 1.07
N SER A 47 9.02 -12.62 -0.17
CA SER A 47 9.41 -11.79 -1.31
C SER A 47 8.17 -11.33 -2.06
N LEU A 48 8.02 -10.01 -2.21
CA LEU A 48 6.89 -9.38 -2.91
C LEU A 48 7.42 -8.59 -4.09
N PRO A 49 6.94 -8.85 -5.31
CA PRO A 49 7.34 -8.10 -6.49
C PRO A 49 6.81 -6.67 -6.44
N ALA A 50 7.47 -5.74 -7.13
CA ALA A 50 6.96 -4.39 -7.35
C ALA A 50 5.62 -4.46 -8.12
N GLY A 51 4.66 -3.62 -7.71
CA GLY A 51 3.31 -3.62 -8.26
C GLY A 51 2.37 -4.67 -7.67
N ALA A 52 2.83 -5.48 -6.70
CA ALA A 52 1.95 -6.39 -5.98
C ALA A 52 1.00 -5.62 -5.05
N SER A 53 -0.24 -6.08 -4.99
CA SER A 53 -1.22 -5.61 -4.01
C SER A 53 -1.54 -6.74 -3.03
N VAL A 54 -1.08 -6.59 -1.81
CA VAL A 54 -1.05 -7.66 -0.81
C VAL A 54 -1.94 -7.31 0.38
N VAL A 55 -2.80 -8.24 0.75
CA VAL A 55 -3.63 -8.19 1.95
C VAL A 55 -3.07 -9.14 2.99
N LEU A 56 -2.72 -8.62 4.16
CA LEU A 56 -2.23 -9.39 5.30
C LEU A 56 -3.33 -9.55 6.35
N LEU A 57 -3.87 -10.75 6.41
CA LEU A 57 -4.87 -11.14 7.38
C LEU A 57 -4.23 -11.68 8.67
N GLY A 58 -4.97 -11.65 9.75
CA GLY A 58 -4.57 -12.24 11.04
C GLY A 58 -5.31 -11.59 12.20
N GLU A 59 -5.36 -12.29 13.31
CA GLU A 59 -5.97 -11.81 14.55
C GLU A 59 -5.22 -10.63 15.17
N ASN A 60 -5.84 -9.97 16.13
CA ASN A 60 -5.17 -8.95 16.93
C ASN A 60 -3.99 -9.58 17.69
N GLY A 61 -2.83 -8.91 17.65
CA GLY A 61 -1.61 -9.46 18.25
C GLY A 61 -0.82 -10.44 17.37
N ALA A 62 -1.31 -10.81 16.18
CA ALA A 62 -0.60 -11.73 15.27
C ALA A 62 0.75 -11.21 14.77
N GLY A 63 1.06 -9.90 14.92
CA GLY A 63 2.31 -9.29 14.50
C GLY A 63 2.20 -8.38 13.25
N LYS A 64 0.99 -8.17 12.70
CA LYS A 64 0.74 -7.41 11.46
C LYS A 64 1.37 -6.00 11.50
N SER A 65 1.00 -5.19 12.49
CA SER A 65 1.54 -3.82 12.65
C SER A 65 3.05 -3.81 12.90
N THR A 66 3.59 -4.84 13.56
CA THR A 66 5.04 -4.99 13.75
C THR A 66 5.74 -5.24 12.41
N LEU A 67 5.16 -6.09 11.57
CA LEU A 67 5.70 -6.36 10.23
C LEU A 67 5.70 -5.08 9.37
N LEU A 68 4.59 -4.34 9.33
CA LEU A 68 4.51 -3.06 8.60
C LEU A 68 5.55 -2.06 9.12
N LYS A 69 5.72 -1.92 10.45
CA LYS A 69 6.73 -1.03 11.04
C LYS A 69 8.16 -1.39 10.64
N ILE A 70 8.48 -2.68 10.53
CA ILE A 70 9.81 -3.13 10.10
C ILE A 70 10.02 -2.80 8.63
N ILE A 71 9.05 -3.06 7.75
CA ILE A 71 9.14 -2.74 6.32
C ILE A 71 9.23 -1.22 6.12
N ALA A 72 8.53 -0.42 6.94
CA ALA A 72 8.61 1.04 6.92
C ALA A 72 9.93 1.61 7.46
N GLY A 73 10.81 0.79 8.06
CA GLY A 73 12.01 1.27 8.75
C GLY A 73 11.75 1.94 10.10
N LEU A 74 10.51 1.85 10.62
CA LEU A 74 10.12 2.39 11.92
C LEU A 74 10.47 1.47 13.09
N ALA A 75 10.84 0.23 12.80
CA ALA A 75 11.36 -0.75 13.74
C ALA A 75 12.44 -1.60 13.07
N THR A 76 13.43 -2.03 13.83
CA THR A 76 14.47 -2.95 13.36
C THR A 76 14.11 -4.39 13.72
N PRO A 77 14.39 -5.39 12.88
CA PRO A 77 14.26 -6.78 13.27
C PRO A 77 15.27 -7.10 14.39
N THR A 78 14.94 -8.09 15.23
CA THR A 78 15.89 -8.64 16.22
C THR A 78 16.84 -9.61 15.53
N TYR A 79 16.32 -10.40 14.58
CA TYR A 79 17.09 -11.32 13.73
C TYR A 79 16.56 -11.27 12.31
N GLY A 80 17.40 -11.69 11.35
CA GLY A 80 17.08 -11.67 9.94
C GLY A 80 17.33 -10.33 9.28
N THR A 81 17.00 -10.23 8.00
CA THR A 81 17.22 -9.02 7.19
C THR A 81 15.96 -8.59 6.47
N VAL A 82 15.86 -7.30 6.20
CA VAL A 82 14.78 -6.69 5.43
C VAL A 82 15.37 -5.74 4.40
N SER A 83 14.90 -5.83 3.16
CA SER A 83 15.17 -4.83 2.13
C SER A 83 13.87 -4.37 1.47
N VAL A 84 13.86 -3.11 1.05
CA VAL A 84 12.76 -2.47 0.32
C VAL A 84 13.37 -1.84 -0.92
N PHE A 85 12.86 -2.20 -2.11
CA PHE A 85 13.43 -1.77 -3.39
C PHE A 85 14.97 -1.93 -3.44
N GLY A 86 15.47 -3.10 -2.98
CA GLY A 86 16.90 -3.43 -2.97
C GLY A 86 17.75 -2.75 -1.91
N GLY A 87 17.23 -1.72 -1.20
CA GLY A 87 17.94 -0.96 -0.15
C GLY A 87 17.43 -1.24 1.26
N LYS A 88 18.08 -0.64 2.26
CA LYS A 88 17.55 -0.67 3.63
C LYS A 88 16.28 0.17 3.72
N PRO A 89 15.27 -0.24 4.51
CA PRO A 89 14.00 0.49 4.62
C PRO A 89 14.15 1.99 4.90
N LEU A 90 15.06 2.37 5.80
CA LEU A 90 15.28 3.76 6.17
C LEU A 90 15.85 4.60 5.00
N GLU A 91 16.67 3.99 4.14
CA GLU A 91 17.23 4.65 2.95
C GLU A 91 16.16 4.87 1.88
N GLN A 92 15.15 3.98 1.83
CA GLN A 92 14.04 4.02 0.87
C GLN A 92 12.79 4.75 1.39
N ARG A 93 12.87 5.41 2.55
CA ARG A 93 11.72 6.07 3.21
C ARG A 93 10.98 7.09 2.33
N HIS A 94 11.66 7.67 1.34
CA HIS A 94 11.06 8.62 0.41
C HIS A 94 10.10 7.96 -0.58
N ARG A 95 10.22 6.63 -0.79
CA ARG A 95 9.37 5.83 -1.67
C ARG A 95 8.23 5.12 -0.90
N VAL A 96 8.23 5.20 0.42
CA VAL A 96 7.33 4.44 1.30
C VAL A 96 6.47 5.39 2.11
N ALA A 97 5.17 5.21 2.08
CA ALA A 97 4.28 5.91 2.99
C ALA A 97 3.46 4.94 3.85
N THR A 98 3.20 5.37 5.08
CA THR A 98 2.50 4.56 6.07
C THR A 98 1.26 5.24 6.59
N MET A 99 0.17 4.47 6.67
CA MET A 99 -1.04 4.84 7.39
C MET A 99 -1.19 3.87 8.56
N SER A 100 -1.12 4.37 9.78
CA SER A 100 -1.34 3.59 10.99
C SER A 100 -2.77 3.79 11.50
N HIS A 101 -3.15 3.02 12.52
CA HIS A 101 -4.44 3.20 13.20
C HIS A 101 -4.64 4.63 13.73
N ALA A 102 -3.57 5.29 14.20
CA ALA A 102 -3.59 6.72 14.50
C ALA A 102 -3.44 7.54 13.20
N THR A 103 -4.33 8.49 12.98
CA THR A 103 -4.36 9.29 11.74
C THR A 103 -3.15 10.21 11.58
N MET A 104 -2.45 10.50 12.68
CA MET A 104 -1.29 11.41 12.74
C MET A 104 -1.59 12.81 12.19
N LEU A 105 -2.82 13.27 12.37
CA LEU A 105 -3.28 14.60 12.00
C LEU A 105 -3.40 15.46 13.26
N TYR A 106 -3.15 16.76 13.12
CA TYR A 106 -3.36 17.75 14.18
C TYR A 106 -4.82 18.13 14.22
N ASP A 107 -5.47 17.88 15.34
CA ASP A 107 -6.92 18.08 15.54
C ASP A 107 -7.32 19.56 15.49
N GLU A 108 -6.40 20.46 15.84
CA GLU A 108 -6.60 21.91 15.88
C GLU A 108 -6.53 22.56 14.49
N LEU A 109 -6.00 21.86 13.50
CA LEU A 109 -5.84 22.34 12.13
C LEU A 109 -6.96 21.83 11.22
N THR A 110 -7.26 22.56 10.14
CA THR A 110 -8.05 22.05 9.02
C THR A 110 -7.29 20.95 8.27
N ALA A 111 -7.97 20.20 7.41
CA ALA A 111 -7.30 19.17 6.60
C ALA A 111 -6.26 19.80 5.66
N LEU A 112 -6.56 20.95 5.07
CA LEU A 112 -5.63 21.66 4.18
C LEU A 112 -4.36 22.13 4.90
N GLU A 113 -4.51 22.71 6.10
CA GLU A 113 -3.38 23.13 6.94
C GLU A 113 -2.52 21.94 7.34
N ASN A 114 -3.14 20.81 7.74
CA ASN A 114 -2.42 19.57 8.00
C ASN A 114 -1.58 19.14 6.79
N LEU A 115 -2.17 19.07 5.60
CA LEU A 115 -1.46 18.61 4.41
C LEU A 115 -0.35 19.58 4.00
N ARG A 116 -0.57 20.88 4.12
CA ARG A 116 0.48 21.89 3.88
C ARG A 116 1.66 21.75 4.84
N TYR A 117 1.37 21.48 6.12
CA TYR A 117 2.40 21.20 7.10
C TYR A 117 3.22 19.96 6.71
N PHE A 118 2.56 18.82 6.39
CA PHE A 118 3.28 17.63 5.96
C PHE A 118 4.03 17.82 4.64
N ALA A 119 3.47 18.55 3.67
CA ALA A 119 4.18 18.90 2.44
C ALA A 119 5.48 19.67 2.71
N SER A 120 5.47 20.61 3.66
CA SER A 120 6.65 21.40 4.03
C SER A 120 7.80 20.55 4.62
N LEU A 121 7.48 19.41 5.24
CA LEU A 121 8.50 18.48 5.75
C LEU A 121 9.23 17.72 4.63
N HIS A 122 8.68 17.72 3.42
CA HIS A 122 9.23 17.05 2.24
C HIS A 122 9.74 18.05 1.17
N ALA A 123 9.74 19.35 1.46
CA ALA A 123 10.09 20.40 0.49
C ALA A 123 11.51 20.28 -0.08
N ASP A 124 12.45 19.69 0.67
CA ASP A 124 13.83 19.49 0.24
C ASP A 124 14.04 18.20 -0.58
N THR A 125 13.00 17.39 -0.75
CA THR A 125 13.06 16.20 -1.59
C THR A 125 12.57 16.55 -2.99
N ALA A 126 13.33 16.14 -4.03
CA ALA A 126 12.97 16.35 -5.44
C ALA A 126 11.74 15.51 -5.90
N LEU A 127 10.93 15.05 -4.96
CA LEU A 127 9.71 14.30 -5.20
C LEU A 127 8.64 15.24 -5.73
N GLN A 128 8.03 14.88 -6.86
CA GLN A 128 6.80 15.51 -7.33
C GLN A 128 5.70 15.17 -6.33
N ALA A 129 5.48 16.03 -5.35
CA ALA A 129 4.38 15.88 -4.42
C ALA A 129 3.08 16.40 -5.07
N LEU A 130 1.98 15.71 -4.84
CA LEU A 130 0.65 16.26 -5.15
C LEU A 130 0.47 17.58 -4.38
N SER A 131 -0.24 18.54 -4.98
CA SER A 131 -0.65 19.69 -4.18
C SER A 131 -1.58 19.23 -3.05
N PRO A 132 -1.49 19.83 -1.84
CA PRO A 132 -2.39 19.50 -0.73
C PRO A 132 -3.87 19.57 -1.11
N GLU A 133 -4.25 20.53 -1.94
CA GLU A 133 -5.60 20.69 -2.46
C GLU A 133 -6.02 19.53 -3.36
N GLN A 134 -5.12 19.06 -4.22
CA GLN A 134 -5.40 17.92 -5.09
C GLN A 134 -5.52 16.62 -4.30
N ALA A 135 -4.61 16.38 -3.36
CA ALA A 135 -4.65 15.20 -2.49
C ALA A 135 -5.97 15.12 -1.71
N LEU A 136 -6.51 16.26 -1.23
CA LEU A 136 -7.82 16.30 -0.57
C LEU A 136 -8.96 15.98 -1.54
N ARG A 137 -8.95 16.55 -2.75
CA ARG A 137 -9.98 16.24 -3.77
C ARG A 137 -9.97 14.77 -4.14
N ASP A 138 -8.80 14.16 -4.28
CA ASP A 138 -8.65 12.74 -4.65
C ASP A 138 -9.25 11.80 -3.61
N VAL A 139 -9.25 12.20 -2.34
CA VAL A 139 -9.95 11.46 -1.28
C VAL A 139 -11.38 11.96 -1.03
N GLY A 140 -11.90 12.91 -1.84
CA GLY A 140 -13.26 13.46 -1.76
C GLY A 140 -13.51 14.30 -0.53
N LEU A 141 -12.51 15.08 -0.14
CA LEU A 141 -12.63 16.15 0.83
C LEU A 141 -12.51 17.50 0.11
N ASP A 142 -13.37 18.44 0.50
CA ASP A 142 -13.27 19.82 0.01
C ASP A 142 -12.06 20.50 0.69
N PRO A 143 -11.05 20.95 -0.05
CA PRO A 143 -9.92 21.66 0.52
C PRO A 143 -10.30 23.02 1.14
N ALA A 144 -11.42 23.62 0.72
CA ALA A 144 -11.90 24.89 1.27
C ALA A 144 -12.72 24.72 2.56
N LEU A 145 -12.97 23.50 3.04
CA LEU A 145 -13.75 23.26 4.24
C LEU A 145 -13.06 23.86 5.49
N PRO A 146 -13.64 24.89 6.14
CA PRO A 146 -12.99 25.60 7.25
C PRO A 146 -13.11 24.87 8.60
N ARG A 147 -13.50 23.58 8.56
CA ARG A 147 -13.68 22.74 9.76
C ARG A 147 -12.36 22.13 10.18
N ARG A 148 -12.06 22.15 11.46
CA ARG A 148 -10.89 21.48 12.06
C ARG A 148 -11.03 19.97 11.98
N VAL A 149 -9.91 19.26 11.88
CA VAL A 149 -9.88 17.78 11.83
C VAL A 149 -10.49 17.20 13.12
N GLY A 150 -10.35 17.88 14.26
CA GLY A 150 -10.99 17.52 15.53
C GLY A 150 -12.50 17.31 15.42
N ASP A 151 -13.17 18.06 14.56
CA ASP A 151 -14.63 18.03 14.36
C ASP A 151 -15.07 17.13 13.19
N TYR A 152 -14.14 16.37 12.59
CA TYR A 152 -14.44 15.47 11.48
C TYR A 152 -15.11 14.18 11.97
N SER A 153 -16.01 13.63 11.14
CA SER A 153 -16.44 12.25 11.32
C SER A 153 -15.24 11.30 11.16
N GLN A 154 -15.36 10.08 11.69
CA GLN A 154 -14.29 9.07 11.56
C GLN A 154 -13.90 8.83 10.08
N GLY A 155 -14.91 8.73 9.20
CA GLY A 155 -14.65 8.57 7.76
C GLY A 155 -13.95 9.77 7.13
N MET A 156 -14.24 11.00 7.56
CA MET A 156 -13.52 12.19 7.10
C MET A 156 -12.07 12.19 7.60
N ARG A 157 -11.83 11.81 8.86
CA ARG A 157 -10.49 11.67 9.44
C ARG A 157 -9.66 10.64 8.68
N GLN A 158 -10.22 9.48 8.38
CA GLN A 158 -9.53 8.43 7.62
C GLN A 158 -9.22 8.88 6.19
N ARG A 159 -10.14 9.58 5.52
CA ARG A 159 -9.87 10.15 4.19
C ARG A 159 -8.78 11.23 4.24
N ALA A 160 -8.79 12.11 5.23
CA ALA A 160 -7.72 13.10 5.40
C ALA A 160 -6.35 12.43 5.69
N SER A 161 -6.34 11.36 6.50
CA SER A 161 -5.14 10.55 6.74
C SER A 161 -4.65 9.86 5.46
N LEU A 162 -5.56 9.35 4.62
CA LEU A 162 -5.18 8.80 3.31
C LEU A 162 -4.60 9.90 2.41
N ALA A 163 -5.22 11.10 2.34
CA ALA A 163 -4.67 12.22 1.57
C ALA A 163 -3.24 12.56 1.98
N ARG A 164 -2.97 12.60 3.30
CA ARG A 164 -1.61 12.81 3.83
C ARG A 164 -0.63 11.75 3.33
N VAL A 165 -1.04 10.49 3.31
CA VAL A 165 -0.20 9.36 2.85
C VAL A 165 0.07 9.43 1.35
N LEU A 166 -0.93 9.83 0.55
CA LEU A 166 -0.82 9.93 -0.90
C LEU A 166 -0.06 11.20 -1.37
N LEU A 167 0.13 12.17 -0.48
CA LEU A 167 0.72 13.47 -0.79
C LEU A 167 2.11 13.37 -1.44
N THR A 168 2.91 12.37 -1.03
CA THR A 168 4.27 12.14 -1.54
C THR A 168 4.32 11.18 -2.73
N GLU A 169 3.18 10.76 -3.25
CA GLU A 169 3.09 9.79 -4.36
C GLU A 169 3.97 8.53 -4.20
N PRO A 170 3.86 7.83 -3.07
CA PRO A 170 4.76 6.72 -2.75
C PRO A 170 4.65 5.55 -3.74
N ASP A 171 5.76 4.83 -3.95
CA ASP A 171 5.79 3.57 -4.69
C ASP A 171 5.26 2.39 -3.87
N LEU A 172 5.39 2.47 -2.53
CA LEU A 172 4.92 1.47 -1.58
C LEU A 172 4.01 2.10 -0.53
N LEU A 173 2.76 1.63 -0.51
CA LEU A 173 1.78 1.95 0.52
C LEU A 173 1.72 0.85 1.59
N LEU A 174 1.90 1.23 2.83
CA LEU A 174 1.75 0.35 4.00
C LEU A 174 0.57 0.86 4.83
N LEU A 175 -0.56 0.15 4.79
CA LEU A 175 -1.80 0.57 5.43
C LEU A 175 -2.17 -0.40 6.56
N ASP A 176 -2.20 0.10 7.80
CA ASP A 176 -2.56 -0.69 8.97
C ASP A 176 -4.02 -0.44 9.35
N GLU A 177 -4.89 -1.42 9.06
CA GLU A 177 -6.33 -1.40 9.33
C GLU A 177 -7.05 -0.15 8.76
N PRO A 178 -6.91 0.18 7.45
CA PRO A 178 -7.42 1.43 6.88
C PRO A 178 -8.95 1.54 6.91
N PHE A 179 -9.66 0.42 7.06
CA PHE A 179 -11.13 0.36 7.07
C PHE A 179 -11.73 0.35 8.47
N SER A 180 -10.91 0.32 9.54
CA SER A 180 -11.40 0.24 10.92
C SER A 180 -12.26 1.45 11.27
N ASN A 181 -13.37 1.19 11.97
CA ASN A 181 -14.32 2.19 12.43
C ASN A 181 -14.99 3.02 11.32
N LEU A 182 -14.96 2.53 10.07
CA LEU A 182 -15.72 3.11 8.97
C LEU A 182 -17.08 2.42 8.83
N ASP A 183 -18.12 3.21 8.52
CA ASP A 183 -19.34 2.65 7.96
C ASP A 183 -19.08 2.06 6.57
N ARG A 184 -19.98 1.20 6.12
CA ARG A 184 -19.83 0.46 4.86
C ARG A 184 -19.64 1.36 3.64
N GLY A 185 -20.36 2.50 3.59
CA GLY A 185 -20.25 3.46 2.50
C GLY A 185 -18.87 4.12 2.44
N SER A 186 -18.38 4.56 3.60
CA SER A 186 -17.05 5.16 3.76
C SER A 186 -15.94 4.15 3.43
N ALA A 187 -16.09 2.89 3.85
CA ALA A 187 -15.13 1.82 3.54
C ALA A 187 -15.07 1.52 2.04
N ASN A 188 -16.21 1.37 1.36
CA ASN A 188 -16.27 1.16 -0.09
C ASN A 188 -15.65 2.34 -0.85
N SER A 189 -15.95 3.58 -0.45
CA SER A 189 -15.32 4.77 -1.03
C SER A 189 -13.80 4.79 -0.86
N MET A 190 -13.28 4.29 0.25
CA MET A 190 -11.85 4.14 0.49
C MET A 190 -11.23 3.11 -0.47
N VAL A 191 -11.89 1.95 -0.66
CA VAL A 191 -11.46 0.91 -1.59
C VAL A 191 -11.37 1.45 -3.02
N GLU A 192 -12.42 2.15 -3.52
CA GLU A 192 -12.44 2.75 -4.85
C GLU A 192 -11.27 3.74 -5.07
N ARG A 193 -10.97 4.56 -4.05
CA ARG A 193 -9.85 5.50 -4.12
C ARG A 193 -8.50 4.81 -4.16
N LEU A 194 -8.32 3.77 -3.36
CA LEU A 194 -7.10 2.95 -3.38
C LEU A 194 -6.95 2.23 -4.73
N GLN A 195 -8.03 1.68 -5.30
CA GLN A 195 -8.00 1.09 -6.64
C GLN A 195 -7.55 2.10 -7.70
N LYS A 196 -8.15 3.30 -7.70
CA LYS A 196 -7.77 4.38 -8.62
C LYS A 196 -6.29 4.74 -8.46
N TYR A 197 -5.81 4.88 -7.23
CA TYR A 197 -4.42 5.21 -6.95
C TYR A 197 -3.46 4.12 -7.45
N LEU A 198 -3.77 2.85 -7.19
CA LEU A 198 -2.94 1.71 -7.61
C LEU A 198 -2.93 1.52 -9.13
N ALA A 199 -4.00 1.92 -9.82
CA ALA A 199 -4.06 1.90 -11.29
C ALA A 199 -3.21 2.99 -11.95
N THR A 200 -2.85 4.05 -11.22
CA THR A 200 -2.00 5.14 -11.71
C THR A 200 -0.53 4.75 -11.53
N PRO A 201 0.31 4.78 -12.58
CA PRO A 201 1.73 4.51 -12.44
C PRO A 201 2.40 5.49 -11.47
N SER A 202 3.54 5.07 -10.90
CA SER A 202 4.41 5.97 -10.14
C SER A 202 5.10 6.98 -11.07
N ALA A 203 5.83 7.94 -10.51
CA ALA A 203 6.63 8.89 -11.27
C ALA A 203 7.69 8.19 -12.17
N GLU A 204 8.15 7.00 -11.76
CA GLU A 204 9.08 6.16 -12.53
C GLU A 204 8.38 5.27 -13.59
N GLY A 205 7.05 5.40 -13.76
CA GLY A 205 6.27 4.59 -14.69
C GLY A 205 6.02 3.15 -14.24
N THR A 206 6.38 2.80 -13.00
CA THR A 206 6.16 1.47 -12.42
C THR A 206 4.80 1.36 -11.73
N ARG A 207 4.30 0.14 -11.56
CA ARG A 207 3.09 -0.10 -10.78
C ARG A 207 3.36 0.14 -9.29
N ARG A 208 2.44 0.79 -8.61
CA ARG A 208 2.49 1.04 -7.17
C ARG A 208 2.23 -0.25 -6.40
N THR A 209 2.96 -0.44 -5.32
CA THR A 209 2.86 -1.62 -4.46
C THR A 209 2.01 -1.30 -3.24
N LEU A 210 1.15 -2.21 -2.82
CA LEU A 210 0.32 -2.11 -1.62
C LEU A 210 0.58 -3.29 -0.69
N LEU A 211 0.77 -3.02 0.58
CA LEU A 211 0.62 -4.00 1.66
C LEU A 211 -0.32 -3.41 2.71
N LEU A 212 -1.50 -3.99 2.83
CA LEU A 212 -2.48 -3.57 3.83
C LEU A 212 -2.80 -4.69 4.82
N THR A 213 -3.06 -4.33 6.06
CA THR A 213 -3.59 -5.25 7.06
C THR A 213 -5.07 -4.99 7.27
N THR A 214 -5.85 -6.03 7.52
CA THR A 214 -7.24 -5.90 7.91
C THR A 214 -7.77 -7.16 8.58
N HIS A 215 -8.83 -7.00 9.37
CA HIS A 215 -9.68 -8.06 9.87
C HIS A 215 -11.01 -8.18 9.09
N GLN A 216 -11.17 -7.37 8.02
CA GLN A 216 -12.35 -7.33 7.13
C GLN A 216 -11.92 -7.73 5.70
N PRO A 217 -11.69 -9.03 5.45
CA PRO A 217 -11.14 -9.50 4.17
C PRO A 217 -12.04 -9.18 2.98
N GLU A 218 -13.35 -9.14 3.16
CA GLU A 218 -14.34 -8.85 2.12
C GLU A 218 -14.18 -7.44 1.52
N LEU A 219 -13.75 -6.45 2.33
CA LEU A 219 -13.47 -5.08 1.86
C LEU A 219 -12.13 -4.99 1.13
N ALA A 220 -11.15 -5.76 1.57
CA ALA A 220 -9.80 -5.71 1.01
C ALA A 220 -9.63 -6.58 -0.25
N ARG A 221 -10.44 -7.63 -0.41
CA ARG A 221 -10.34 -8.58 -1.53
C ARG A 221 -10.34 -7.92 -2.92
N PRO A 222 -11.13 -6.87 -3.20
CA PRO A 222 -11.08 -6.17 -4.49
C PRO A 222 -9.76 -5.45 -4.79
N LEU A 223 -8.91 -5.24 -3.78
CA LEU A 223 -7.59 -4.64 -3.92
C LEU A 223 -6.49 -5.69 -4.10
N ALA A 224 -6.73 -6.94 -3.71
CA ALA A 224 -5.69 -7.94 -3.53
C ALA A 224 -5.31 -8.68 -4.81
N SER A 225 -4.02 -8.80 -5.10
CA SER A 225 -3.45 -9.82 -5.99
C SER A 225 -2.89 -11.02 -5.19
N LEU A 226 -2.65 -10.82 -3.90
CA LEU A 226 -2.12 -11.83 -2.98
C LEU A 226 -2.73 -11.62 -1.60
N VAL A 227 -3.17 -12.70 -0.97
CA VAL A 227 -3.60 -12.71 0.43
C VAL A 227 -2.64 -13.56 1.23
N LEU A 228 -2.15 -13.03 2.34
CA LEU A 228 -1.30 -13.70 3.30
C LEU A 228 -2.01 -13.79 4.64
N THR A 229 -1.85 -14.88 5.36
CA THR A 229 -2.35 -15.01 6.73
C THR A 229 -1.20 -15.10 7.72
N LEU A 230 -1.18 -14.16 8.66
CA LEU A 230 -0.23 -14.11 9.76
C LEU A 230 -0.89 -14.67 11.03
N ARG A 231 -0.26 -15.66 11.65
CA ARG A 231 -0.68 -16.25 12.94
C ARG A 231 0.54 -16.42 13.84
N GLU A 232 0.44 -15.95 15.08
CA GLU A 232 1.52 -16.07 16.09
C GLU A 232 2.92 -15.66 15.57
N GLY A 233 2.96 -14.58 14.79
CA GLY A 233 4.19 -14.05 14.20
C GLY A 233 4.76 -14.82 13.02
N ARG A 234 4.02 -15.78 12.43
CA ARG A 234 4.42 -16.57 11.26
C ARG A 234 3.43 -16.39 10.10
N ILE A 235 3.90 -16.38 8.87
CA ILE A 235 3.03 -16.53 7.69
C ILE A 235 2.66 -18.01 7.60
N VAL A 236 1.35 -18.30 7.70
CA VAL A 236 0.82 -19.67 7.72
C VAL A 236 0.07 -20.03 6.44
N ASP A 237 -0.33 -19.03 5.64
CA ASP A 237 -1.07 -19.25 4.40
C ASP A 237 -0.77 -18.17 3.37
N ARG A 238 -0.87 -18.55 2.08
CA ARG A 238 -0.64 -17.69 0.92
C ARG A 238 -1.61 -18.06 -0.20
N GLU A 239 -2.51 -17.16 -0.55
CA GLU A 239 -3.51 -17.31 -1.62
C GLU A 239 -3.23 -16.26 -2.71
N GLU A 240 -2.89 -16.71 -3.92
CA GLU A 240 -2.77 -15.83 -5.10
C GLU A 240 -4.14 -15.62 -5.74
N LEU A 241 -4.52 -14.38 -5.96
CA LEU A 241 -5.78 -14.00 -6.57
C LEU A 241 -5.53 -13.49 -8.00
N GLN A 242 -6.33 -13.99 -8.95
CA GLN A 242 -6.37 -13.38 -10.28
C GLN A 242 -7.09 -12.03 -10.16
N LEU A 243 -6.40 -10.93 -10.40
CA LEU A 243 -7.05 -9.63 -10.55
C LEU A 243 -8.03 -9.74 -11.72
N ALA A 244 -9.30 -9.50 -11.45
CA ALA A 244 -10.32 -9.43 -12.50
C ALA A 244 -9.88 -8.32 -13.48
N THR A 245 -9.45 -8.71 -14.67
CA THR A 245 -9.25 -7.77 -15.78
C THR A 245 -10.60 -7.22 -16.15
N HIS A 246 -10.90 -5.99 -15.75
CA HIS A 246 -12.03 -5.26 -16.30
C HIS A 246 -11.70 -4.97 -17.77
N ASN A 247 -12.16 -5.85 -18.67
CA ASN A 247 -12.31 -5.53 -20.07
C ASN A 247 -13.47 -4.51 -20.17
N SER A 248 -13.12 -3.28 -20.45
CA SER A 248 -14.04 -2.24 -20.92
C SER A 248 -13.97 -2.20 -22.42
#